data_4eed9c5a6a42e3e9c886eb2ba48115e9
#
_entry.id   4eed9c5a6a42e3e9c886eb2ba48115e9
#
_cell.length_a   1.000
_cell.length_b   1.000
_cell.length_c   1.000
_cell.angle_alpha   90.00
_cell.angle_beta   90.00
_cell.angle_gamma   90.00
#
_symmetry.space_group_name_H-M   'P 1'
#
loop_
_entity.id
_entity.type
_entity.pdbx_description
1 polymer ?
#
loop_
_entity_poly.entity_id
_entity_poly.type
_entity_poly.pdbx_seq_one_letter_code
_entity_poly.pdbx_strand_id
1 'polypeptide(L)'
;MKRFVALLRGINVSGKNKIPMAELKKDFENLGFAEVKTYLNSGNVIFSSQEERTEKLTEQIEIMIEEQFGFQVPVFVVSKAELEDILQNAPDWWGGEDKIT
;
A
#
# COMPACT_ATOMS: atom_id res chain seq x y z
N MET A 1 -3.04 17.46 4.49
CA MET A 1 -2.90 16.00 4.41
C MET A 1 -1.59 15.61 3.77
N LYS A 2 -1.00 14.54 4.24
CA LYS A 2 0.26 14.04 3.71
C LYS A 2 -0.02 12.80 2.86
N ARG A 3 0.76 12.62 1.79
CA ARG A 3 0.57 11.46 0.92
C ARG A 3 1.45 10.30 1.36
N PHE A 4 0.86 9.13 1.29
CA PHE A 4 1.51 7.88 1.69
C PHE A 4 1.32 6.82 0.63
N VAL A 5 2.16 5.80 0.69
CA VAL A 5 2.03 4.61 -0.13
C VAL A 5 1.94 3.41 0.80
N ALA A 6 0.91 2.61 0.63
CA ALA A 6 0.75 1.36 1.36
C ALA A 6 1.13 0.22 0.42
N LEU A 7 2.01 -0.63 0.89
CA LEU A 7 2.47 -1.80 0.15
C LEU A 7 1.89 -3.03 0.84
N LEU A 8 0.98 -3.72 0.15
CA LEU A 8 0.35 -4.92 0.66
C LEU A 8 1.06 -6.13 0.05
N ARG A 9 1.49 -7.04 0.90
CA ARG A 9 2.27 -8.19 0.45
C ARG A 9 1.43 -9.46 0.43
N GLY A 10 1.70 -10.29 -0.56
CA GLY A 10 1.08 -11.62 -0.64
C GLY A 10 -0.37 -11.62 -1.06
N ILE A 11 -0.84 -10.58 -1.72
CA ILE A 11 -2.20 -10.55 -2.25
C ILE A 11 -2.19 -10.82 -3.76
N ASN A 12 -3.29 -11.38 -4.24
CA ASN A 12 -3.49 -11.62 -5.67
C ASN A 12 -2.38 -12.48 -6.30
N VAL A 13 -1.80 -13.38 -5.51
CA VAL A 13 -0.70 -14.24 -5.96
C VAL A 13 -1.23 -15.65 -6.14
N SER A 14 -1.07 -16.20 -7.34
CA SER A 14 -1.47 -17.60 -7.63
C SER A 14 -2.90 -17.91 -7.22
N GLY A 15 -3.78 -16.96 -7.34
CA GLY A 15 -5.20 -17.15 -7.00
C GLY A 15 -5.49 -17.15 -5.51
N LYS A 16 -4.50 -16.86 -4.67
CA LYS A 16 -4.69 -16.79 -3.23
C LYS A 16 -4.81 -15.34 -2.77
N ASN A 17 -5.50 -15.16 -1.65
CA ASN A 17 -5.65 -13.86 -1.00
C ASN A 17 -6.11 -12.79 -2.00
N LYS A 18 -7.15 -13.12 -2.75
CA LYS A 18 -7.67 -12.20 -3.75
C LYS A 18 -8.34 -11.00 -3.11
N ILE A 19 -7.88 -9.82 -3.51
CA ILE A 19 -8.48 -8.57 -3.08
C ILE A 19 -8.80 -7.76 -4.34
N PRO A 20 -10.08 -7.54 -4.64
CA PRO A 20 -10.44 -6.67 -5.75
C PRO A 20 -9.96 -5.25 -5.46
N MET A 21 -9.18 -4.69 -6.36
CA MET A 21 -8.59 -3.37 -6.11
C MET A 21 -9.64 -2.27 -5.98
N ALA A 22 -10.77 -2.41 -6.68
CA ALA A 22 -11.85 -1.43 -6.56
C ALA A 22 -12.45 -1.42 -5.16
N GLU A 23 -12.59 -2.59 -4.55
CA GLU A 23 -13.09 -2.69 -3.18
C GLU A 23 -12.07 -2.18 -2.18
N LEU A 24 -10.82 -2.49 -2.41
CA LEU A 24 -9.74 -2.01 -1.56
C LEU A 24 -9.69 -0.49 -1.55
N LYS A 25 -9.83 0.13 -2.70
CA LYS A 25 -9.89 1.58 -2.82
C LYS A 25 -11.04 2.15 -1.99
N LYS A 26 -12.21 1.55 -2.11
CA LYS A 26 -13.38 1.98 -1.38
C LYS A 26 -13.17 1.86 0.13
N ASP A 27 -12.55 0.76 0.56
CA ASP A 27 -12.29 0.55 1.97
C ASP A 27 -11.30 1.56 2.52
N PHE A 28 -10.30 1.93 1.75
CA PHE A 28 -9.38 3.00 2.13
C PHE A 28 -10.13 4.33 2.27
N GLU A 29 -11.02 4.62 1.34
CA GLU A 29 -11.82 5.83 1.41
C GLU A 29 -12.72 5.84 2.65
N ASN A 30 -13.24 4.69 3.03
CA ASN A 30 -14.07 4.56 4.22
C ASN A 30 -13.30 4.79 5.51
N LEU A 31 -11.98 4.61 5.50
CA LEU A 31 -11.14 4.93 6.63
C LEU A 31 -10.90 6.43 6.79
N GLY A 32 -11.38 7.22 5.84
CA GLY A 32 -11.21 8.65 5.87
C GLY A 32 -10.04 9.16 5.06
N PHE A 33 -9.40 8.29 4.28
CA PHE A 33 -8.31 8.70 3.42
C PHE A 33 -8.85 9.35 2.15
N ALA A 34 -8.07 10.27 1.60
CA ALA A 34 -8.45 11.01 0.40
C ALA A 34 -7.52 10.67 -0.75
N GLU A 35 -7.95 10.97 -1.96
CA GLU A 35 -7.15 10.80 -3.18
C GLU A 35 -6.55 9.41 -3.29
N VAL A 36 -7.36 8.40 -3.01
CA VAL A 36 -6.92 7.01 -3.03
C VAL A 36 -6.77 6.53 -4.46
N LYS A 37 -5.60 5.96 -4.77
CA LYS A 37 -5.33 5.38 -6.08
C LYS A 37 -4.68 4.02 -5.91
N THR A 38 -5.12 3.05 -6.68
CA THR A 38 -4.55 1.71 -6.68
C THR A 38 -3.84 1.46 -8.00
N TYR A 39 -2.81 0.62 -7.97
CA TYR A 39 -2.03 0.32 -9.15
C TYR A 39 -2.09 -1.16 -9.47
N LEU A 40 -2.82 -1.50 -10.53
CA LEU A 40 -2.97 -2.87 -11.02
C LEU A 40 -3.33 -3.80 -9.86
N ASN A 41 -2.85 -5.02 -9.88
CA ASN A 41 -3.06 -5.97 -8.79
C ASN A 41 -1.81 -6.14 -7.95
N SER A 42 -0.95 -5.12 -7.94
CA SER A 42 0.34 -5.22 -7.28
C SER A 42 0.29 -4.97 -5.77
N GLY A 43 -0.88 -4.55 -5.26
CA GLY A 43 -1.00 -4.26 -3.84
C GLY A 43 -0.44 -2.91 -3.42
N ASN A 44 -0.26 -2.01 -4.36
CA ASN A 44 0.21 -0.66 -4.06
C ASN A 44 -0.96 0.30 -4.03
N VAL A 45 -1.10 1.03 -2.94
CA VAL A 45 -2.18 2.00 -2.78
C VAL A 45 -1.58 3.33 -2.37
N ILE A 46 -1.84 4.38 -3.13
CA ILE A 46 -1.43 5.73 -2.78
C ILE A 46 -2.64 6.45 -2.21
N PHE A 47 -2.45 7.13 -1.09
CA PHE A 47 -3.54 7.82 -0.43
C PHE A 47 -3.02 9.02 0.35
N SER A 48 -3.94 9.93 0.70
CA SER A 48 -3.64 11.08 1.54
C SER A 48 -4.30 10.89 2.89
N SER A 49 -3.60 11.25 3.95
CA SER A 49 -4.10 11.07 5.31
C SER A 49 -3.71 12.24 6.20
N GLN A 50 -4.59 12.58 7.15
CA GLN A 50 -4.28 13.56 8.17
C GLN A 50 -3.40 12.96 9.25
N GLU A 51 -3.52 11.64 9.48
CA GLU A 51 -2.63 10.94 10.38
C GLU A 51 -1.27 10.79 9.70
N GLU A 52 -0.22 11.21 10.36
CA GLU A 52 1.13 11.17 9.81
C GLU A 52 1.98 10.03 10.35
N ARG A 53 1.52 9.35 11.38
CA ARG A 53 2.28 8.24 11.95
C ARG A 53 2.04 6.96 11.15
N THR A 54 3.08 6.51 10.46
CA THR A 54 2.97 5.33 9.60
C THR A 54 2.59 4.07 10.38
N GLU A 55 3.00 3.99 11.64
CA GLU A 55 2.66 2.86 12.49
C GLU A 55 1.15 2.75 12.70
N LYS A 56 0.50 3.88 12.94
CA LYS A 56 -0.95 3.89 13.09
C LYS A 56 -1.67 3.60 11.80
N LEU A 57 -1.16 4.15 10.70
CA LEU A 57 -1.74 3.89 9.39
C LEU A 57 -1.62 2.41 9.04
N THR A 58 -0.48 1.81 9.29
CA THR A 58 -0.26 0.39 9.05
C THR A 58 -1.27 -0.44 9.83
N GLU A 59 -1.42 -0.16 11.11
CA GLU A 59 -2.35 -0.88 11.97
C GLU A 59 -3.79 -0.74 11.49
N GLN A 60 -4.22 0.46 11.18
CA GLN A 60 -5.57 0.70 10.69
C GLN A 60 -5.86 -0.07 9.40
N ILE A 61 -4.90 -0.06 8.50
CA ILE A 61 -5.07 -0.72 7.20
C ILE A 61 -5.09 -2.24 7.38
N GLU A 62 -4.19 -2.78 8.19
CA GLU A 62 -4.16 -4.21 8.44
C GLU A 62 -5.45 -4.72 9.09
N ILE A 63 -5.95 -3.98 10.06
CA ILE A 63 -7.21 -4.34 10.71
C ILE A 63 -8.37 -4.29 9.72
N MET A 64 -8.42 -3.23 8.92
CA MET A 64 -9.47 -3.08 7.93
C MET A 64 -9.48 -4.24 6.95
N ILE A 65 -8.32 -4.63 6.45
CA ILE A 65 -8.23 -5.72 5.48
C ILE A 65 -8.69 -7.04 6.11
N GLU A 66 -8.26 -7.31 7.33
CA GLU A 66 -8.69 -8.52 8.03
C GLU A 66 -10.19 -8.56 8.22
N GLU A 67 -10.79 -7.45 8.60
CA GLU A 67 -12.23 -7.38 8.80
C GLU A 67 -13.02 -7.50 7.50
N GLN A 68 -12.52 -6.91 6.43
CA GLN A 68 -13.25 -6.87 5.16
C GLN A 68 -13.04 -8.13 4.32
N PHE A 69 -11.87 -8.72 4.37
CA PHE A 69 -11.53 -9.83 3.50
C PHE A 69 -11.30 -11.16 4.23
N GLY A 70 -11.22 -11.13 5.54
CA GLY A 70 -11.17 -12.34 6.34
C GLY A 70 -9.80 -13.01 6.44
N PHE A 71 -8.73 -12.34 6.07
CA PHE A 71 -7.39 -12.86 6.24
C PHE A 71 -6.41 -11.72 6.51
N GLN A 72 -5.28 -12.05 7.10
CA GLN A 72 -4.27 -11.06 7.45
C GLN A 72 -3.32 -10.81 6.28
N VAL A 73 -3.04 -9.54 6.03
CA VAL A 73 -2.11 -9.12 4.97
C VAL A 73 -1.06 -8.21 5.59
N PRO A 74 0.22 -8.53 5.47
CA PRO A 74 1.27 -7.62 5.92
C PRO A 74 1.24 -6.34 5.09
N VAL A 75 1.24 -5.21 5.77
CA VAL A 75 1.19 -3.90 5.13
C VAL A 75 2.38 -3.08 5.57
N PHE A 76 3.00 -2.42 4.62
CA PHE A 76 4.10 -1.50 4.89
C PHE A 76 3.73 -0.13 4.36
N VAL A 77 3.73 0.88 5.22
CA VAL A 77 3.35 2.23 4.84
C VAL A 77 4.56 3.15 4.90
N VAL A 78 4.80 3.87 3.82
CA VAL A 78 5.85 4.89 3.78
C VAL A 78 5.24 6.18 3.24
N SER A 79 5.83 7.32 3.59
CA SER A 79 5.40 8.56 2.97
C SER A 79 5.86 8.58 1.52
N LYS A 80 5.10 9.28 0.68
CA LYS A 80 5.48 9.39 -0.72
C LYS A 80 6.86 10.02 -0.88
N ALA A 81 7.17 11.02 -0.05
CA ALA A 81 8.47 11.66 -0.07
C ALA A 81 9.59 10.69 0.28
N GLU A 82 9.37 9.85 1.30
CA GLU A 82 10.35 8.84 1.67
C GLU A 82 10.58 7.84 0.55
N LEU A 83 9.50 7.41 -0.10
CA LEU A 83 9.61 6.45 -1.18
C LEU A 83 10.38 7.05 -2.36
N GLU A 84 10.11 8.29 -2.71
CA GLU A 84 10.84 8.96 -3.77
C GLU A 84 12.33 9.08 -3.45
N ASP A 85 12.65 9.39 -2.20
CA ASP A 85 14.03 9.48 -1.75
C ASP A 85 14.73 8.12 -1.88
N ILE A 86 14.07 7.05 -1.46
CA ILE A 86 14.60 5.71 -1.59
C ILE A 86 14.87 5.36 -3.05
N LEU A 87 13.94 5.68 -3.94
CA LEU A 87 14.09 5.38 -5.36
C LEU A 87 15.22 6.16 -6.00
N GLN A 88 15.40 7.42 -5.61
CA GLN A 88 16.48 8.26 -6.14
C GLN A 88 17.84 7.82 -5.67
N ASN A 89 17.92 7.28 -4.47
CA ASN A 89 19.19 6.89 -3.84
C ASN A 89 19.36 5.38 -3.78
N ALA A 90 18.59 4.65 -4.59
CA ALA A 90 18.65 3.19 -4.59
C ALA A 90 20.03 2.70 -5.04
N PRO A 91 20.54 1.64 -4.39
CA PRO A 91 21.79 1.03 -4.84
C PRO A 91 21.67 0.48 -6.27
N ASP A 92 22.79 0.42 -6.96
CA ASP A 92 22.80 -0.07 -8.34
C ASP A 92 22.18 -1.46 -8.48
N TRP A 93 22.45 -2.35 -7.54
CA TRP A 93 21.89 -3.70 -7.59
C TRP A 93 20.38 -3.70 -7.54
N TRP A 94 19.79 -2.74 -6.81
CA TRP A 94 18.33 -2.64 -6.74
C TRP A 94 17.76 -2.11 -8.05
N GLY A 95 18.40 -1.06 -8.59
CA GLY A 95 17.98 -0.53 -9.88
C GLY A 95 18.10 -1.56 -10.99
N GLY A 96 19.11 -2.40 -10.92
CA GLY A 96 19.29 -3.47 -11.87
C GLY A 96 18.16 -4.48 -11.84
N GLU A 97 17.63 -4.76 -10.68
CA GLU A 97 16.51 -5.67 -10.53
C GLU A 97 15.25 -5.13 -11.19
N ASP A 98 15.02 -3.85 -11.06
CA ASP A 98 13.86 -3.21 -11.65
C ASP A 98 13.85 -3.37 -13.18
N LYS A 99 15.01 -3.42 -13.78
CA LYS A 99 15.12 -3.57 -15.23
C LYS A 99 14.72 -4.96 -15.68
N ILE A 100 14.75 -5.91 -14.81
CA ILE A 100 14.41 -7.29 -15.14
C ILE A 100 12.90 -7.43 -15.28
N THR A 101 12.18 -6.62 -14.55
CA THR A 101 10.73 -6.61 -14.63
C THR A 101 10.22 -5.78 -15.80
#